data_a7f412756c4b473973a052b5923e6bb5
#
_entry.id   a7f412756c4b473973a052b5923e6bb5
#
_cell.length_a   1.000
_cell.length_b   1.000
_cell.length_c   1.000
_cell.angle_alpha   90.00
_cell.angle_beta   90.00
_cell.angle_gamma   90.00
#
_symmetry.space_group_name_H-M   'P 1'
#
loop_
_entity.id
_entity.type
_entity.pdbx_description
1 polymer ?
#
loop_
_entity_poly.entity_id
_entity_poly.type
_entity_poly.pdbx_seq_one_letter_code
_entity_poly.pdbx_strand_id
1 'polypeptide(L)'
;MQQSVSTQRQQFDREDADLLKRIQRTDQRALSALYDRYAPVLFPFGLRMTGSHEATEDLLQEVFLHAWEHAGSYGAHHGSVYAWLTGVTRAKAMERMRSSAQKRKEGDGDAPRSRSASDGEQSTAQPETIITLKGITEEVRNSLKSLSKLELRLLELSYYEGQSQSDLARMLRIPLGTIKAKMRRGIQKLRQVAAPEEK
;
A
#
# COMPACT_ATOMS: atom_id res chain seq x y z
N MET A 1 10.14 28.48 2.60
CA MET A 1 9.12 27.48 3.00
C MET A 1 9.55 26.02 2.68
N GLN A 2 10.24 25.72 1.59
CA GLN A 2 10.67 24.33 1.25
C GLN A 2 11.69 23.72 2.21
N GLN A 3 12.61 24.50 2.80
CA GLN A 3 13.60 24.02 3.76
C GLN A 3 12.99 23.48 5.07
N SER A 4 11.87 24.05 5.54
CA SER A 4 11.21 23.59 6.77
C SER A 4 10.56 22.22 6.62
N VAL A 5 10.00 21.89 5.46
CA VAL A 5 9.32 20.61 5.20
C VAL A 5 10.33 19.47 5.10
N SER A 6 11.47 19.71 4.45
CA SER A 6 12.53 18.70 4.30
C SER A 6 13.19 18.38 5.66
N THR A 7 13.43 19.38 6.49
CA THR A 7 13.98 19.22 7.85
C THR A 7 13.02 18.44 8.75
N GLN A 8 11.72 18.76 8.67
CA GLN A 8 10.70 18.08 9.45
C GLN A 8 10.54 16.61 9.05
N ARG A 9 10.60 16.30 7.76
CA ARG A 9 10.57 14.91 7.26
C ARG A 9 11.79 14.11 7.73
N GLN A 10 12.97 14.70 7.67
CA GLN A 10 14.19 14.05 8.17
C GLN A 10 14.15 13.80 9.68
N GLN A 11 13.53 14.67 10.44
CA GLN A 11 13.35 14.49 11.87
C GLN A 11 12.39 13.32 12.16
N PHE A 12 11.26 13.23 11.47
CA PHE A 12 10.34 12.10 11.60
C PHE A 12 11.00 10.76 11.23
N ASP A 13 11.77 10.73 10.14
CA ASP A 13 12.46 9.51 9.72
C ASP A 13 13.52 9.06 10.77
N ARG A 14 14.15 9.99 11.48
CA ARG A 14 15.10 9.68 12.58
C ARG A 14 14.39 9.15 13.81
N GLU A 15 13.29 9.78 14.22
CA GLU A 15 12.48 9.34 15.35
C GLU A 15 11.93 7.93 15.12
N ASP A 16 11.44 7.65 13.92
CA ASP A 16 10.93 6.34 13.54
C ASP A 16 12.01 5.26 13.51
N ALA A 17 13.20 5.59 12.99
CA ALA A 17 14.34 4.70 13.03
C ALA A 17 14.79 4.41 14.48
N ASP A 18 14.66 5.38 15.39
CA ASP A 18 14.94 5.18 16.81
C ASP A 18 13.90 4.28 17.49
N LEU A 19 12.62 4.42 17.15
CA LEU A 19 11.59 3.48 17.61
C LEU A 19 11.92 2.05 17.20
N LEU A 20 12.33 1.81 15.95
CA LEU A 20 12.73 0.47 15.51
C LEU A 20 13.96 -0.06 16.25
N LYS A 21 14.96 0.77 16.54
CA LYS A 21 16.11 0.36 17.36
C LYS A 21 15.71 -0.04 18.77
N ARG A 22 14.73 0.65 19.36
CA ARG A 22 14.19 0.32 20.68
C ARG A 22 13.37 -0.98 20.63
N ILE A 23 12.59 -1.20 19.59
CA ILE A 23 11.85 -2.44 19.35
C ILE A 23 12.82 -3.63 19.25
N GLN A 24 13.96 -3.49 18.57
CA GLN A 24 15.03 -4.51 18.55
C GLN A 24 15.54 -4.90 19.95
N ARG A 25 15.40 -4.00 20.92
CA ARG A 25 15.74 -4.24 22.34
C ARG A 25 14.53 -4.66 23.17
N THR A 26 13.48 -5.14 22.51
CA THR A 26 12.24 -5.60 23.14
C THR A 26 11.48 -4.53 23.94
N ASP A 27 11.60 -3.25 23.55
CA ASP A 27 10.85 -2.16 24.18
C ASP A 27 9.41 -2.12 23.64
N GLN A 28 8.47 -2.66 24.41
CA GLN A 28 7.04 -2.70 24.08
C GLN A 28 6.43 -1.29 23.94
N ARG A 29 6.94 -0.30 24.69
CA ARG A 29 6.44 1.09 24.57
C ARG A 29 6.79 1.69 23.22
N ALA A 30 7.95 1.33 22.67
CA ALA A 30 8.33 1.76 21.34
C ALA A 30 7.43 1.12 20.26
N LEU A 31 7.02 -0.14 20.42
CA LEU A 31 6.05 -0.79 19.52
C LEU A 31 4.68 -0.10 19.61
N SER A 32 4.19 0.21 20.82
CA SER A 32 2.93 0.93 21.00
C SER A 32 2.98 2.30 20.30
N ALA A 33 4.06 3.05 20.47
CA ALA A 33 4.24 4.35 19.83
C ALA A 33 4.29 4.24 18.29
N LEU A 34 4.90 3.17 17.75
CA LEU A 34 4.92 2.89 16.33
C LEU A 34 3.51 2.54 15.81
N TYR A 35 2.76 1.74 16.59
CA TYR A 35 1.37 1.40 16.29
C TYR A 35 0.49 2.64 16.23
N ASP A 36 0.50 3.46 17.28
CA ASP A 36 -0.32 4.67 17.39
C ASP A 36 -0.04 5.64 16.24
N ARG A 37 1.20 5.71 15.78
CA ARG A 37 1.62 6.57 14.67
C ARG A 37 1.17 6.04 13.30
N TYR A 38 1.27 4.74 13.07
CA TYR A 38 1.11 4.18 11.73
C TYR A 38 -0.19 3.41 11.49
N ALA A 39 -0.84 2.86 12.51
CA ALA A 39 -2.10 2.14 12.33
C ALA A 39 -3.18 2.99 11.66
N PRO A 40 -3.40 4.28 12.03
CA PRO A 40 -4.41 5.13 11.38
C PRO A 40 -4.15 5.37 9.88
N VAL A 41 -2.86 5.31 9.47
CA VAL A 41 -2.45 5.53 8.07
C VAL A 41 -2.49 4.24 7.27
N LEU A 42 -2.12 3.11 7.89
CA LEU A 42 -2.10 1.80 7.25
C LEU A 42 -3.49 1.17 7.16
N PHE A 43 -4.40 1.51 8.07
CA PHE A 43 -5.73 0.93 8.11
C PHE A 43 -6.54 1.16 6.83
N PRO A 44 -6.69 2.39 6.29
CA PRO A 44 -7.37 2.61 5.03
C PRO A 44 -6.72 1.88 3.86
N PHE A 45 -5.39 1.76 3.87
CA PHE A 45 -4.64 1.01 2.88
C PHE A 45 -4.95 -0.49 2.95
N GLY A 46 -4.92 -1.07 4.15
CA GLY A 46 -5.28 -2.46 4.41
C GLY A 46 -6.73 -2.75 4.04
N LEU A 47 -7.67 -1.88 4.42
CA LEU A 47 -9.09 -2.02 4.15
C LEU A 47 -9.39 -2.07 2.64
N ARG A 48 -8.68 -1.25 1.85
CA ARG A 48 -8.79 -1.32 0.39
C ARG A 48 -8.35 -2.67 -0.18
N MET A 49 -7.39 -3.34 0.45
CA MET A 49 -6.88 -4.64 0.00
C MET A 49 -7.73 -5.81 0.48
N THR A 50 -8.19 -5.77 1.72
CA THR A 50 -8.95 -6.87 2.35
C THR A 50 -10.44 -6.79 2.08
N GLY A 51 -10.99 -5.58 1.94
CA GLY A 51 -12.42 -5.33 1.79
C GLY A 51 -13.25 -5.54 3.07
N SER A 52 -12.61 -5.83 4.21
CA SER A 52 -13.26 -6.09 5.49
C SER A 52 -12.52 -5.41 6.64
N HIS A 53 -13.28 -4.81 7.55
CA HIS A 53 -12.75 -4.14 8.74
C HIS A 53 -12.01 -5.14 9.64
N GLU A 54 -12.66 -6.25 10.00
CA GLU A 54 -12.09 -7.33 10.79
C GLU A 54 -10.82 -7.91 10.18
N ALA A 55 -10.86 -8.26 8.88
CA ALA A 55 -9.68 -8.75 8.19
C ALA A 55 -8.54 -7.72 8.12
N THR A 56 -8.86 -6.42 8.20
CA THR A 56 -7.85 -5.35 8.25
C THR A 56 -7.22 -5.23 9.63
N GLU A 57 -8.00 -5.35 10.69
CA GLU A 57 -7.50 -5.37 12.06
C GLU A 57 -6.51 -6.54 12.25
N ASP A 58 -6.90 -7.73 11.83
CA ASP A 58 -6.03 -8.90 11.84
C ASP A 58 -4.76 -8.71 11.00
N LEU A 59 -4.91 -8.08 9.83
CA LEU A 59 -3.76 -7.75 8.97
C LEU A 59 -2.79 -6.82 9.69
N LEU A 60 -3.29 -5.77 10.35
CA LEU A 60 -2.43 -4.83 11.08
C LEU A 60 -1.76 -5.49 12.27
N GLN A 61 -2.44 -6.38 13.00
CA GLN A 61 -1.80 -7.16 14.07
C GLN A 61 -0.60 -7.94 13.53
N GLU A 62 -0.76 -8.64 12.40
CA GLU A 62 0.36 -9.36 11.77
C GLU A 62 1.49 -8.44 11.28
N VAL A 63 1.15 -7.24 10.81
CA VAL A 63 2.14 -6.25 10.37
C VAL A 63 2.99 -5.76 11.55
N PHE A 64 2.36 -5.44 12.67
CA PHE A 64 3.10 -4.96 13.84
C PHE A 64 3.81 -6.09 14.58
N LEU A 65 3.29 -7.32 14.55
CA LEU A 65 4.03 -8.49 15.01
C LEU A 65 5.28 -8.72 14.15
N HIS A 66 5.14 -8.62 12.83
CA HIS A 66 6.30 -8.69 11.94
C HIS A 66 7.31 -7.57 12.23
N ALA A 67 6.83 -6.35 12.50
CA ALA A 67 7.72 -5.25 12.88
C ALA A 67 8.46 -5.54 14.20
N TRP A 68 7.79 -6.16 15.18
CA TRP A 68 8.41 -6.60 16.43
C TRP A 68 9.52 -7.64 16.19
N GLU A 69 9.24 -8.65 15.40
CA GLU A 69 10.16 -9.77 15.18
C GLU A 69 11.32 -9.39 14.25
N HIS A 70 11.09 -8.47 13.31
CA HIS A 70 12.00 -8.18 12.21
C HIS A 70 12.50 -6.73 12.19
N ALA A 71 12.35 -5.97 13.29
CA ALA A 71 12.88 -4.60 13.37
C ALA A 71 14.38 -4.53 13.04
N GLY A 72 15.13 -5.60 13.32
CA GLY A 72 16.56 -5.71 13.00
C GLY A 72 16.88 -5.81 11.52
N SER A 73 15.91 -6.24 10.70
CA SER A 73 16.08 -6.32 9.25
C SER A 73 15.85 -4.99 8.53
N TYR A 74 15.29 -4.00 9.23
CA TYR A 74 15.12 -2.67 8.67
C TYR A 74 16.48 -1.99 8.45
N GLY A 75 16.73 -1.51 7.26
CA GLY A 75 17.95 -0.83 6.88
C GLY A 75 17.71 0.28 5.85
N ALA A 76 18.75 1.05 5.54
CA ALA A 76 18.66 2.21 4.64
C ALA A 76 18.07 1.88 3.24
N HIS A 77 18.17 0.63 2.79
CA HIS A 77 17.62 0.16 1.51
C HIS A 77 16.08 0.05 1.51
N HIS A 78 15.44 0.06 2.68
CA HIS A 78 13.97 0.04 2.78
C HIS A 78 13.33 1.43 2.64
N GLY A 79 14.12 2.50 2.59
CA GLY A 79 13.62 3.87 2.60
C GLY A 79 13.11 4.28 3.98
N SER A 80 11.99 5.02 4.04
CA SER A 80 11.37 5.39 5.32
C SER A 80 10.70 4.20 6.02
N VAL A 81 10.53 4.29 7.33
CA VAL A 81 9.78 3.29 8.13
C VAL A 81 8.36 3.14 7.61
N TYR A 82 7.74 4.24 7.18
CA TYR A 82 6.44 4.21 6.51
C TYR A 82 6.44 3.35 5.25
N ALA A 83 7.44 3.51 4.38
CA ALA A 83 7.55 2.73 3.15
C ALA A 83 7.75 1.24 3.45
N TRP A 84 8.56 0.91 4.44
CA TRP A 84 8.78 -0.46 4.89
C TRP A 84 7.50 -1.09 5.43
N LEU A 85 6.80 -0.43 6.37
CA LEU A 85 5.53 -0.93 6.93
C LEU A 85 4.44 -1.09 5.85
N THR A 86 4.34 -0.15 4.91
CA THR A 86 3.41 -0.27 3.76
C THR A 86 3.76 -1.48 2.90
N GLY A 87 5.05 -1.74 2.67
CA GLY A 87 5.52 -2.93 1.96
C GLY A 87 5.15 -4.22 2.67
N VAL A 88 5.34 -4.29 3.99
CA VAL A 88 4.94 -5.43 4.83
C VAL A 88 3.42 -5.63 4.79
N THR A 89 2.65 -4.54 4.95
CA THR A 89 1.17 -4.59 4.89
C THR A 89 0.70 -5.17 3.56
N ARG A 90 1.27 -4.68 2.46
CA ARG A 90 0.95 -5.18 1.12
C ARG A 90 1.31 -6.66 0.95
N ALA A 91 2.50 -7.06 1.37
CA ALA A 91 2.97 -8.44 1.24
C ALA A 91 2.05 -9.42 1.97
N LYS A 92 1.70 -9.12 3.23
CA LYS A 92 0.79 -9.94 4.05
C LYS A 92 -0.64 -9.96 3.51
N ALA A 93 -1.17 -8.83 3.05
CA ALA A 93 -2.48 -8.78 2.41
C ALA A 93 -2.53 -9.66 1.16
N MET A 94 -1.50 -9.60 0.31
CA MET A 94 -1.42 -10.44 -0.90
C MET A 94 -1.26 -11.93 -0.59
N GLU A 95 -0.54 -12.27 0.46
CA GLU A 95 -0.41 -13.66 0.94
C GLU A 95 -1.78 -14.20 1.35
N ARG A 96 -2.55 -13.44 2.14
CA ARG A 96 -3.93 -13.80 2.54
C ARG A 96 -4.85 -13.98 1.32
N MET A 97 -4.75 -13.09 0.34
CA MET A 97 -5.55 -13.19 -0.90
C MET A 97 -5.22 -14.46 -1.68
N ARG A 98 -3.93 -14.83 -1.79
CA ARG A 98 -3.49 -16.07 -2.46
C ARG A 98 -3.99 -17.31 -1.72
N SER A 99 -3.82 -17.35 -0.41
CA SER A 99 -4.27 -18.48 0.43
C SER A 99 -5.78 -18.68 0.34
N SER A 100 -6.56 -17.60 0.35
CA SER A 100 -8.01 -17.65 0.17
C SER A 100 -8.42 -18.13 -1.22
N ALA A 101 -7.70 -17.72 -2.26
CA ALA A 101 -7.92 -18.18 -3.63
C ALA A 101 -7.58 -19.66 -3.81
N GLN A 102 -6.54 -20.13 -3.14
CA GLN A 102 -6.12 -21.54 -3.17
C GLN A 102 -7.12 -22.45 -2.43
N LYS A 103 -7.54 -22.08 -1.23
CA LYS A 103 -8.58 -22.79 -0.48
C LYS A 103 -9.89 -22.92 -1.26
N ARG A 104 -10.25 -21.91 -2.07
CA ARG A 104 -11.44 -21.97 -2.95
C ARG A 104 -11.26 -22.91 -4.12
N LYS A 105 -10.03 -23.21 -4.55
CA LYS A 105 -9.74 -24.17 -5.64
C LYS A 105 -9.67 -25.60 -5.13
N GLU A 106 -9.24 -25.80 -3.91
CA GLU A 106 -9.09 -27.12 -3.26
C GLU A 106 -10.36 -27.60 -2.55
N GLY A 107 -11.26 -26.69 -2.17
CA GLY A 107 -12.58 -26.97 -1.64
C GLY A 107 -13.57 -27.19 -2.77
N ASP A 108 -13.90 -28.46 -2.92
CA ASP A 108 -14.82 -29.12 -3.81
C ASP A 108 -16.04 -28.28 -4.27
N GLY A 109 -16.42 -28.52 -5.53
CA GLY A 109 -17.49 -27.81 -6.20
C GLY A 109 -18.86 -28.06 -5.58
N ASP A 110 -19.27 -27.22 -4.69
CA ASP A 110 -20.66 -26.78 -4.50
C ASP A 110 -20.76 -25.70 -3.38
N ALA A 111 -20.11 -24.57 -3.55
CA ALA A 111 -20.44 -23.42 -2.76
C ALA A 111 -20.83 -22.27 -3.71
N PRO A 112 -22.01 -21.64 -3.49
CA PRO A 112 -22.50 -20.62 -4.37
C PRO A 112 -21.47 -19.52 -4.48
N ARG A 113 -21.28 -19.00 -5.69
CA ARG A 113 -20.58 -17.76 -5.98
C ARG A 113 -21.26 -16.61 -5.24
N SER A 114 -21.04 -16.58 -3.96
CA SER A 114 -21.29 -15.41 -3.15
C SER A 114 -20.18 -14.39 -3.49
N ARG A 115 -20.26 -13.87 -4.71
CA ARG A 115 -20.09 -12.44 -4.83
C ARG A 115 -21.22 -11.91 -3.98
N SER A 116 -20.93 -11.57 -2.75
CA SER A 116 -21.68 -10.54 -2.07
C SER A 116 -21.41 -9.25 -2.84
N ALA A 117 -22.08 -9.09 -3.98
CA ALA A 117 -22.71 -7.86 -4.25
C ALA A 117 -23.72 -7.74 -3.10
N SER A 118 -23.28 -7.30 -1.93
CA SER A 118 -24.16 -6.60 -1.03
C SER A 118 -24.65 -5.43 -1.84
N ASP A 119 -25.90 -5.53 -2.30
CA ASP A 119 -26.76 -4.39 -2.53
C ASP A 119 -26.67 -3.53 -1.27
N GLY A 120 -25.91 -2.52 -1.34
CA GLY A 120 -25.62 -1.57 -0.30
C GLY A 120 -24.69 -0.57 -0.94
N GLU A 121 -25.31 0.44 -1.57
CA GLU A 121 -24.69 1.67 -2.00
C GLU A 121 -23.41 1.44 -2.82
N GLN A 122 -23.55 1.58 -4.12
CA GLN A 122 -22.46 2.08 -4.97
C GLN A 122 -21.88 3.29 -4.24
N SER A 123 -21.02 3.02 -3.27
CA SER A 123 -20.01 3.96 -2.89
C SER A 123 -19.19 4.08 -4.15
N THR A 124 -19.61 4.99 -5.00
CA THR A 124 -18.73 5.73 -5.87
C THR A 124 -17.72 6.38 -4.94
N ALA A 125 -16.81 5.57 -4.40
CA ALA A 125 -15.58 6.05 -3.82
C ALA A 125 -14.88 6.76 -4.99
N GLN A 126 -15.24 8.01 -5.13
CA GLN A 126 -14.57 8.92 -6.03
C GLN A 126 -13.08 8.81 -5.69
N PRO A 127 -12.18 8.90 -6.67
CA PRO A 127 -10.74 8.89 -6.44
C PRO A 127 -10.29 9.91 -5.37
N GLU A 128 -11.15 10.87 -5.04
CA GLU A 128 -10.96 11.88 -4.01
C GLU A 128 -10.93 11.33 -2.57
N THR A 129 -11.57 10.21 -2.29
CA THR A 129 -11.66 9.65 -0.93
C THR A 129 -10.38 8.94 -0.48
N ILE A 130 -9.49 8.59 -1.41
CA ILE A 130 -8.25 7.86 -1.09
C ILE A 130 -7.11 8.80 -0.75
N ILE A 131 -7.26 10.10 -1.02
CA ILE A 131 -6.21 11.10 -0.89
C ILE A 131 -6.53 12.12 0.21
N THR A 132 -7.33 11.75 1.20
CA THR A 132 -7.45 12.55 2.43
C THR A 132 -6.36 12.18 3.42
N LEU A 133 -5.16 11.86 2.94
CA LEU A 133 -3.96 11.92 3.74
C LEU A 133 -3.59 13.41 3.87
N LYS A 134 -3.84 13.98 5.01
CA LYS A 134 -3.22 15.26 5.42
C LYS A 134 -1.71 15.07 5.23
N GLY A 135 -1.13 15.60 4.16
CA GLY A 135 0.30 15.48 3.85
C GLY A 135 0.66 15.07 2.42
N ILE A 136 -0.30 14.78 1.55
CA ILE A 136 0.01 14.67 0.12
C ILE A 136 0.28 16.07 -0.41
N THR A 137 1.51 16.28 -0.87
CA THR A 137 1.89 17.54 -1.48
C THR A 137 1.07 17.77 -2.76
N GLU A 138 0.85 19.03 -3.11
CA GLU A 138 0.17 19.42 -4.34
C GLU A 138 0.81 18.77 -5.57
N GLU A 139 2.12 18.58 -5.53
CA GLU A 139 2.91 17.91 -6.56
C GLU A 139 2.49 16.46 -6.78
N VAL A 140 2.32 15.67 -5.69
CA VAL A 140 1.83 14.28 -5.78
C VAL A 140 0.41 14.24 -6.34
N ARG A 141 -0.45 15.16 -5.91
CA ARG A 141 -1.82 15.27 -6.42
C ARG A 141 -1.83 15.58 -7.93
N ASN A 142 -0.98 16.51 -8.37
CA ASN A 142 -0.86 16.88 -9.76
C ASN A 142 -0.29 15.74 -10.61
N SER A 143 0.64 14.95 -10.07
CA SER A 143 1.14 13.75 -10.73
C SER A 143 0.06 12.70 -10.94
N LEU A 144 -0.74 12.44 -9.92
CA LEU A 144 -1.87 11.51 -10.06
C LEU A 144 -2.86 11.99 -11.12
N LYS A 145 -3.16 13.31 -11.17
CA LYS A 145 -4.00 13.91 -12.22
C LYS A 145 -3.39 13.81 -13.62
N SER A 146 -2.07 13.73 -13.74
CA SER A 146 -1.38 13.59 -15.02
C SER A 146 -1.46 12.18 -15.63
N LEU A 147 -1.84 11.19 -14.81
CA LEU A 147 -2.06 9.84 -15.28
C LEU A 147 -3.35 9.75 -16.11
N SER A 148 -3.30 9.03 -17.23
CA SER A 148 -4.53 8.66 -17.92
C SER A 148 -5.33 7.68 -17.04
N LYS A 149 -6.67 7.64 -17.27
CA LYS A 149 -7.55 6.70 -16.55
C LYS A 149 -7.06 5.25 -16.64
N LEU A 150 -6.53 4.86 -17.80
CA LEU A 150 -5.98 3.52 -17.98
C LEU A 150 -4.68 3.32 -17.22
N GLU A 151 -3.75 4.27 -17.25
CA GLU A 151 -2.49 4.20 -16.47
C GLU A 151 -2.79 4.06 -14.98
N LEU A 152 -3.69 4.89 -14.44
CA LEU A 152 -4.09 4.83 -13.04
C LEU A 152 -4.71 3.45 -12.71
N ARG A 153 -5.66 2.98 -13.52
CA ARG A 153 -6.34 1.69 -13.30
C ARG A 153 -5.37 0.50 -13.33
N LEU A 154 -4.41 0.50 -14.26
CA LEU A 154 -3.39 -0.56 -14.33
C LEU A 154 -2.49 -0.57 -13.11
N LEU A 155 -2.08 0.60 -12.64
CA LEU A 155 -1.26 0.72 -11.43
C LEU A 155 -2.03 0.28 -10.18
N GLU A 156 -3.30 0.66 -10.06
CA GLU A 156 -4.18 0.23 -8.97
C GLU A 156 -4.36 -1.28 -8.91
N LEU A 157 -4.75 -1.90 -10.02
CA LEU A 157 -4.94 -3.35 -10.11
C LEU A 157 -3.66 -4.13 -9.79
N SER A 158 -2.52 -3.64 -10.30
CA SER A 158 -1.23 -4.26 -9.99
C SER A 158 -0.82 -4.07 -8.53
N TYR A 159 -1.05 -2.89 -7.96
CA TYR A 159 -0.59 -2.56 -6.62
C TYR A 159 -1.49 -3.13 -5.53
N TYR A 160 -2.81 -2.95 -5.62
CA TYR A 160 -3.76 -3.38 -4.60
C TYR A 160 -4.25 -4.82 -4.79
N GLU A 161 -4.49 -5.24 -6.04
CA GLU A 161 -5.04 -6.56 -6.33
C GLU A 161 -3.96 -7.58 -6.72
N GLY A 162 -2.69 -7.14 -6.81
CA GLY A 162 -1.56 -8.00 -7.11
C GLY A 162 -1.56 -8.61 -8.50
N GLN A 163 -2.37 -8.06 -9.41
CA GLN A 163 -2.47 -8.58 -10.77
C GLN A 163 -1.15 -8.44 -11.52
N SER A 164 -0.69 -9.54 -12.13
CA SER A 164 0.47 -9.48 -13.00
C SER A 164 0.14 -8.76 -14.31
N GLN A 165 1.16 -8.26 -15.00
CA GLN A 165 0.96 -7.62 -16.31
C GLN A 165 0.30 -8.56 -17.33
N SER A 166 0.57 -9.86 -17.23
CA SER A 166 -0.04 -10.89 -18.05
C SER A 166 -1.52 -11.09 -17.73
N ASP A 167 -1.88 -11.05 -16.43
CA ASP A 167 -3.27 -11.15 -16.00
C ASP A 167 -4.07 -9.91 -16.42
N LEU A 168 -3.47 -8.72 -16.28
CA LEU A 168 -4.06 -7.47 -16.75
C LEU A 168 -4.30 -7.50 -18.27
N ALA A 169 -3.35 -8.04 -19.05
CA ALA A 169 -3.49 -8.16 -20.49
C ALA A 169 -4.67 -9.07 -20.88
N ARG A 170 -4.82 -10.21 -20.20
CA ARG A 170 -5.93 -11.15 -20.38
C ARG A 170 -7.26 -10.53 -19.95
N MET A 171 -7.31 -9.95 -18.75
CA MET A 171 -8.53 -9.41 -18.15
C MET A 171 -9.08 -8.23 -18.93
N LEU A 172 -8.23 -7.32 -19.37
CA LEU A 172 -8.62 -6.10 -20.09
C LEU A 172 -8.66 -6.29 -21.61
N ARG A 173 -8.23 -7.47 -22.12
CA ARG A 173 -8.10 -7.76 -23.56
C ARG A 173 -7.22 -6.74 -24.30
N ILE A 174 -6.15 -6.29 -23.64
CA ILE A 174 -5.16 -5.34 -24.16
C ILE A 174 -3.85 -6.09 -24.38
N PRO A 175 -3.13 -5.88 -25.50
CA PRO A 175 -1.84 -6.53 -25.73
C PRO A 175 -0.85 -6.28 -24.58
N LEU A 176 -0.10 -7.31 -24.18
CA LEU A 176 0.86 -7.25 -23.09
C LEU A 176 1.89 -6.12 -23.26
N GLY A 177 2.36 -5.90 -24.51
CA GLY A 177 3.27 -4.80 -24.81
C GLY A 177 2.68 -3.43 -24.49
N THR A 178 1.37 -3.24 -24.76
CA THR A 178 0.66 -2.01 -24.42
C THR A 178 0.52 -1.84 -22.92
N ILE A 179 0.18 -2.89 -22.17
CA ILE A 179 0.14 -2.87 -20.69
C ILE A 179 1.49 -2.44 -20.12
N LYS A 180 2.58 -3.11 -20.57
CA LYS A 180 3.96 -2.78 -20.14
C LYS A 180 4.30 -1.31 -20.40
N ALA A 181 4.01 -0.82 -21.60
CA ALA A 181 4.31 0.56 -21.98
C ALA A 181 3.51 1.58 -21.15
N LYS A 182 2.22 1.31 -20.92
CA LYS A 182 1.34 2.19 -20.11
C LYS A 182 1.77 2.21 -18.63
N MET A 183 2.05 1.07 -18.04
CA MET A 183 2.54 0.98 -16.66
C MET A 183 3.88 1.69 -16.49
N ARG A 184 4.82 1.47 -17.42
CA ARG A 184 6.12 2.17 -17.39
C ARG A 184 5.96 3.69 -17.44
N ARG A 185 5.11 4.22 -18.33
CA ARG A 185 4.83 5.66 -18.43
C ARG A 185 4.21 6.19 -17.13
N GLY A 186 3.21 5.49 -16.57
CA GLY A 186 2.58 5.89 -15.32
C GLY A 186 3.57 5.96 -14.17
N ILE A 187 4.42 4.92 -14.00
CA ILE A 187 5.48 4.91 -12.98
C ILE A 187 6.49 6.06 -13.21
N GLN A 188 6.87 6.32 -14.46
CA GLN A 188 7.80 7.40 -14.78
C GLN A 188 7.24 8.77 -14.40
N LYS A 189 5.97 9.05 -14.70
CA LYS A 189 5.28 10.29 -14.29
C LYS A 189 5.25 10.45 -12.75
N LEU A 190 4.97 9.37 -12.02
CA LEU A 190 4.98 9.40 -10.56
C LEU A 190 6.39 9.61 -9.98
N ARG A 191 7.42 9.00 -10.60
CA ARG A 191 8.81 9.17 -10.15
C ARG A 191 9.34 10.58 -10.33
N GLN A 192 8.94 11.30 -11.39
CA GLN A 192 9.38 12.67 -11.64
C GLN A 192 9.03 13.63 -10.49
N VAL A 193 8.00 13.30 -9.72
CA VAL A 193 7.57 14.10 -8.57
C VAL A 193 8.16 13.59 -7.26
N ALA A 194 8.46 12.28 -7.19
CA ALA A 194 9.05 11.69 -6.00
C ALA A 194 10.58 11.95 -5.90
N ALA A 195 11.24 12.25 -7.01
CA ALA A 195 12.65 12.61 -7.02
C ALA A 195 12.77 14.14 -6.87
N PRO A 196 13.37 14.67 -5.78
CA PRO A 196 13.76 16.06 -5.75
C PRO A 196 14.77 16.27 -6.89
N GLU A 197 14.57 17.33 -7.69
CA GLU A 197 15.57 17.76 -8.66
C GLU A 197 16.89 18.01 -7.91
N GLU A 198 17.87 17.12 -8.08
CA GLU A 198 19.27 17.45 -7.80
C GLU A 198 19.68 18.54 -8.81
N LYS A 199 19.71 19.76 -8.31
CA LYS A 199 20.42 20.88 -8.92
C LYS A 199 21.62 21.21 -8.06
#